data_b4293b43865f0daad8b619510d0f248e
#
_entry.id   b4293b43865f0daad8b619510d0f248e
#
_cell.length_a   1.000
_cell.length_b   1.000
_cell.length_c   1.000
_cell.angle_alpha   90.00
_cell.angle_beta   90.00
_cell.angle_gamma   90.00
#
_symmetry.space_group_name_H-M   'P 1'
#
loop_
_entity.id
_entity.type
_entity.pdbx_description
1 polymer ?
#
loop_
_entity_poly.entity_id
_entity_poly.type
_entity_poly.pdbx_seq_one_letter_code
_entity_poly.pdbx_strand_id
1 'polypeptide(L)'
;EYAKETLKEAKKAGLKTNVVLLYSDKITYGNSQELPGGWSVDKAAEEANKYTKTVLEELKRAGATPTMVTIGNEVNYNFLNLSSWDGYCAMAEISKTVKDAGIKTAFSFAAPEKASDIQYIIEQLGYACEKYEGAGYDYIGVNIYPNTHSDSYVKELKNTVEEKAAGKQMIISNVKCPWKDSEGKASITTQTKSIY
;
A
#
# COMPACT_ATOMS: atom_id res chain seq x y z
N GLU A 1 3.47 20.71 2.84
CA GLU A 1 4.57 21.40 2.15
C GLU A 1 5.83 20.54 2.08
N TYR A 2 6.31 19.98 3.20
CA TYR A 2 7.53 19.17 3.27
C TYR A 2 7.53 18.01 2.25
N ALA A 3 6.43 17.25 2.14
CA ALA A 3 6.32 16.17 1.17
C ALA A 3 6.51 16.63 -0.29
N LYS A 4 5.98 17.80 -0.64
CA LYS A 4 6.11 18.38 -1.98
C LYS A 4 7.59 18.71 -2.31
N GLU A 5 8.30 19.31 -1.37
CA GLU A 5 9.72 19.61 -1.55
C GLU A 5 10.57 18.35 -1.64
N THR A 6 10.31 17.35 -0.78
CA THR A 6 11.01 16.05 -0.83
C THR A 6 10.83 15.37 -2.20
N LEU A 7 9.61 15.37 -2.74
CA LEU A 7 9.33 14.78 -4.06
C LEU A 7 10.04 15.55 -5.20
N LYS A 8 10.10 16.87 -5.11
CA LYS A 8 10.84 17.68 -6.10
C LYS A 8 12.33 17.37 -6.07
N GLU A 9 12.94 17.32 -4.89
CA GLU A 9 14.37 17.01 -4.76
C GLU A 9 14.68 15.58 -5.22
N ALA A 10 13.86 14.60 -4.87
CA ALA A 10 13.98 13.23 -5.37
C ALA A 10 13.91 13.17 -6.91
N LYS A 11 12.97 13.92 -7.51
CA LYS A 11 12.85 14.01 -8.96
C LYS A 11 14.08 14.67 -9.60
N LYS A 12 14.62 15.74 -9.02
CA LYS A 12 15.87 16.37 -9.49
C LYS A 12 17.05 15.40 -9.43
N ALA A 13 17.08 14.55 -8.41
CA ALA A 13 18.09 13.48 -8.26
C ALA A 13 17.87 12.28 -9.19
N GLY A 14 16.86 12.30 -10.06
CA GLY A 14 16.54 11.18 -10.97
C GLY A 14 15.91 9.98 -10.30
N LEU A 15 15.43 10.11 -9.06
CA LEU A 15 14.84 9.01 -8.31
C LEU A 15 13.38 8.79 -8.71
N LYS A 16 12.95 7.52 -8.71
CA LYS A 16 11.54 7.15 -8.74
C LYS A 16 10.96 7.35 -7.33
N THR A 17 9.74 7.87 -7.27
CA THR A 17 9.09 8.20 -6.01
C THR A 17 7.79 7.43 -5.83
N ASN A 18 7.53 7.01 -4.60
CA ASN A 18 6.25 6.43 -4.19
C ASN A 18 5.64 7.29 -3.08
N VAL A 19 4.39 7.64 -3.24
CA VAL A 19 3.60 8.31 -2.20
C VAL A 19 2.60 7.30 -1.64
N VAL A 20 2.66 7.06 -0.34
CA VAL A 20 1.65 6.23 0.35
C VAL A 20 0.55 7.15 0.86
N LEU A 21 -0.66 6.96 0.37
CA LEU A 21 -1.83 7.69 0.83
C LEU A 21 -2.49 6.92 1.97
N LEU A 22 -2.54 7.52 3.15
CA LEU A 22 -3.22 6.96 4.31
C LEU A 22 -4.62 7.56 4.42
N TYR A 23 -5.60 6.71 4.65
CA TYR A 23 -7.02 7.07 4.71
C TYR A 23 -7.58 6.94 6.13
N SER A 24 -6.71 6.89 7.13
CA SER A 24 -7.07 6.86 8.54
C SER A 24 -6.26 7.90 9.28
N ASP A 25 -6.86 8.53 10.28
CA ASP A 25 -6.17 9.48 11.17
C ASP A 25 -5.18 8.78 12.11
N LYS A 26 -5.26 7.46 12.22
CA LYS A 26 -4.36 6.65 13.02
C LYS A 26 -3.57 5.70 12.14
N ILE A 27 -2.25 5.67 12.33
CA ILE A 27 -1.41 4.60 11.81
C ILE A 27 -1.64 3.39 12.70
N THR A 28 -2.58 2.54 12.30
CA THR A 28 -2.85 1.29 13.01
C THR A 28 -2.08 0.15 12.37
N TYR A 29 -1.30 -0.54 13.19
CA TYR A 29 -0.76 -1.85 12.85
C TYR A 29 -1.84 -2.89 13.20
N GLY A 30 -2.52 -3.39 12.19
CA GLY A 30 -3.57 -4.39 12.37
C GLY A 30 -4.97 -3.81 12.69
N ASN A 31 -5.94 -4.58 12.42
CA ASN A 31 -7.34 -4.72 12.84
C ASN A 31 -8.39 -3.65 12.58
N SER A 32 -8.14 -2.36 12.48
CA SER A 32 -9.15 -1.43 11.94
C SER A 32 -8.53 -0.12 11.52
N GLN A 33 -8.88 0.33 10.36
CA GLN A 33 -8.55 1.67 9.90
C GLN A 33 -9.74 2.56 10.26
N GLU A 34 -9.62 3.28 11.38
CA GLU A 34 -10.66 4.22 11.81
C GLU A 34 -10.84 5.31 10.74
N LEU A 35 -12.10 5.66 10.48
CA LEU A 35 -12.42 6.74 9.56
C LEU A 35 -11.90 8.07 10.08
N PRO A 36 -11.41 8.96 9.20
CA PRO A 36 -11.12 10.35 9.55
C PRO A 36 -12.32 11.04 10.16
N GLY A 37 -12.07 12.00 11.05
CA GLY A 37 -13.12 12.77 11.68
C GLY A 37 -14.04 13.45 10.66
N GLY A 38 -15.34 13.27 10.83
CA GLY A 38 -16.35 13.81 9.93
C GLY A 38 -16.74 12.94 8.75
N TRP A 39 -16.05 11.78 8.53
CA TRP A 39 -16.49 10.81 7.53
C TRP A 39 -17.50 9.84 8.13
N SER A 40 -18.52 9.48 7.35
CA SER A 40 -19.43 8.38 7.68
C SER A 40 -19.07 7.14 6.84
N VAL A 41 -19.39 5.96 7.36
CA VAL A 41 -19.15 4.67 6.65
C VAL A 41 -19.77 4.69 5.26
N ASP A 42 -20.99 5.18 5.12
CA ASP A 42 -21.72 5.24 3.84
C ASP A 42 -21.05 6.10 2.78
N LYS A 43 -20.20 7.05 3.18
CA LYS A 43 -19.47 7.96 2.28
C LYS A 43 -17.97 7.73 2.25
N ALA A 44 -17.48 6.77 3.00
CA ALA A 44 -16.04 6.56 3.18
C ALA A 44 -15.29 6.39 1.85
N ALA A 45 -15.83 5.60 0.92
CA ALA A 45 -15.24 5.39 -0.40
C ALA A 45 -15.22 6.68 -1.24
N GLU A 46 -16.33 7.42 -1.26
CA GLU A 46 -16.45 8.69 -1.99
C GLU A 46 -15.46 9.74 -1.45
N GLU A 47 -15.41 9.92 -0.13
CA GLU A 47 -14.52 10.89 0.51
C GLU A 47 -13.04 10.51 0.32
N ALA A 48 -12.71 9.22 0.39
CA ALA A 48 -11.36 8.75 0.13
C ALA A 48 -10.93 9.01 -1.33
N ASN A 49 -11.83 8.79 -2.27
CA ASN A 49 -11.58 9.06 -3.68
C ASN A 49 -11.39 10.56 -3.94
N LYS A 50 -12.24 11.41 -3.36
CA LYS A 50 -12.12 12.88 -3.41
C LYS A 50 -10.82 13.37 -2.79
N TYR A 51 -10.44 12.84 -1.63
CA TYR A 51 -9.16 13.12 -0.99
C TYR A 51 -7.99 12.77 -1.93
N THR A 52 -8.00 11.58 -2.51
CA THR A 52 -6.98 11.12 -3.46
C THR A 52 -6.85 12.10 -4.63
N LYS A 53 -7.96 12.45 -5.27
CA LYS A 53 -7.97 13.41 -6.38
C LYS A 53 -7.37 14.75 -5.98
N THR A 54 -7.78 15.30 -4.83
CA THR A 54 -7.27 16.58 -4.32
C THR A 54 -5.77 16.54 -4.11
N VAL A 55 -5.24 15.48 -3.47
CA VAL A 55 -3.80 15.33 -3.24
C VAL A 55 -3.03 15.23 -4.55
N LEU A 56 -3.51 14.44 -5.51
CA LEU A 56 -2.84 14.29 -6.81
C LEU A 56 -2.82 15.58 -7.60
N GLU A 57 -3.90 16.35 -7.59
CA GLU A 57 -3.97 17.66 -8.24
C GLU A 57 -3.00 18.67 -7.59
N GLU A 58 -2.89 18.67 -6.27
CA GLU A 58 -1.94 19.50 -5.55
C GLU A 58 -0.48 19.13 -5.85
N LEU A 59 -0.15 17.86 -5.86
CA LEU A 59 1.17 17.38 -6.22
C LEU A 59 1.52 17.73 -7.66
N LYS A 60 0.57 17.58 -8.58
CA LYS A 60 0.74 17.97 -9.99
C LYS A 60 1.00 19.49 -10.13
N ARG A 61 0.18 20.32 -9.48
CA ARG A 61 0.38 21.79 -9.48
C ARG A 61 1.74 22.21 -8.91
N ALA A 62 2.23 21.48 -7.92
CA ALA A 62 3.54 21.73 -7.33
C ALA A 62 4.72 21.20 -8.16
N GLY A 63 4.50 20.51 -9.28
CA GLY A 63 5.57 19.85 -10.05
C GLY A 63 6.16 18.61 -9.35
N ALA A 64 5.47 18.08 -8.34
CA ALA A 64 5.87 17.00 -7.45
C ALA A 64 5.11 15.68 -7.73
N THR A 65 4.64 15.46 -8.96
CA THR A 65 3.93 14.24 -9.35
C THR A 65 4.80 13.02 -9.09
N PRO A 66 4.34 12.03 -8.28
CA PRO A 66 5.11 10.84 -7.98
C PRO A 66 5.11 9.86 -9.17
N THR A 67 6.06 8.92 -9.17
CA THR A 67 6.09 7.83 -10.15
C THR A 67 5.02 6.78 -9.84
N MET A 68 4.72 6.59 -8.56
CA MET A 68 3.77 5.61 -8.05
C MET A 68 3.01 6.16 -6.85
N VAL A 69 1.78 5.71 -6.69
CA VAL A 69 0.97 5.92 -5.49
C VAL A 69 0.60 4.56 -4.91
N THR A 70 0.85 4.39 -3.63
CA THR A 70 0.36 3.25 -2.85
C THR A 70 -0.91 3.68 -2.12
N ILE A 71 -2.00 2.97 -2.37
CA ILE A 71 -3.31 3.19 -1.78
C ILE A 71 -3.38 2.45 -0.45
N GLY A 72 -3.33 3.21 0.63
CA GLY A 72 -3.35 2.69 1.99
C GLY A 72 -2.07 1.95 2.42
N ASN A 73 -2.07 1.48 3.65
CA ASN A 73 -1.06 0.59 4.20
C ASN A 73 -1.77 -0.50 5.00
N GLU A 74 -1.36 -1.76 4.79
CA GLU A 74 -1.99 -2.94 5.42
C GLU A 74 -3.51 -2.99 5.19
N VAL A 75 -3.93 -2.71 3.94
CA VAL A 75 -5.34 -2.58 3.54
C VAL A 75 -6.14 -3.90 3.56
N ASN A 76 -5.50 -5.03 3.87
CA ASN A 76 -6.16 -6.30 4.12
C ASN A 76 -6.90 -6.34 5.48
N TYR A 77 -6.75 -5.32 6.30
CA TYR A 77 -7.43 -5.20 7.59
C TYR A 77 -8.44 -4.05 7.57
N ASN A 78 -9.69 -4.34 7.20
CA ASN A 78 -10.83 -3.40 7.27
C ASN A 78 -10.56 -2.01 6.69
N PHE A 79 -10.10 -1.95 5.43
CA PHE A 79 -9.87 -0.68 4.74
C PHE A 79 -11.07 0.25 4.86
N LEU A 80 -10.87 1.46 5.37
CA LEU A 80 -11.91 2.47 5.64
C LEU A 80 -13.02 1.97 6.58
N ASN A 81 -12.73 1.01 7.46
CA ASN A 81 -13.72 0.37 8.32
C ASN A 81 -14.92 -0.22 7.56
N LEU A 82 -14.73 -0.54 6.30
CA LEU A 82 -15.71 -1.16 5.42
C LEU A 82 -15.70 -2.69 5.57
N SER A 83 -16.76 -3.35 5.11
CA SER A 83 -16.71 -4.80 4.88
C SER A 83 -15.58 -5.15 3.91
N SER A 84 -15.08 -6.38 3.95
CA SER A 84 -13.97 -6.78 3.07
C SER A 84 -14.26 -6.51 1.60
N TRP A 85 -15.47 -6.84 1.11
CA TRP A 85 -15.85 -6.61 -0.27
C TRP A 85 -15.97 -5.11 -0.61
N ASP A 86 -16.63 -4.33 0.24
CA ASP A 86 -16.77 -2.89 0.02
C ASP A 86 -15.42 -2.19 0.09
N GLY A 87 -14.51 -2.66 0.95
CA GLY A 87 -13.13 -2.21 0.99
C GLY A 87 -12.38 -2.45 -0.33
N TYR A 88 -12.50 -3.64 -0.94
CA TYR A 88 -11.90 -3.91 -2.25
C TYR A 88 -12.54 -3.05 -3.36
N CYS A 89 -13.84 -2.84 -3.33
CA CYS A 89 -14.53 -1.93 -4.25
C CYS A 89 -14.02 -0.48 -4.12
N ALA A 90 -13.88 0.02 -2.89
CA ALA A 90 -13.33 1.35 -2.64
C ALA A 90 -11.88 1.47 -3.14
N MET A 91 -11.03 0.47 -2.88
CA MET A 91 -9.67 0.43 -3.41
C MET A 91 -9.63 0.46 -4.94
N ALA A 92 -10.51 -0.30 -5.60
CA ALA A 92 -10.60 -0.32 -7.06
C ALA A 92 -11.02 1.05 -7.62
N GLU A 93 -12.02 1.70 -7.04
CA GLU A 93 -12.47 3.04 -7.44
C GLU A 93 -11.36 4.08 -7.27
N ILE A 94 -10.67 4.08 -6.12
CA ILE A 94 -9.53 4.97 -5.87
C ILE A 94 -8.40 4.70 -6.88
N SER A 95 -8.13 3.43 -7.20
CA SER A 95 -7.09 3.06 -8.16
C SER A 95 -7.35 3.63 -9.54
N LYS A 96 -8.61 3.69 -9.96
CA LYS A 96 -9.00 4.35 -11.21
C LYS A 96 -8.58 5.81 -11.21
N THR A 97 -8.84 6.55 -10.13
CA THR A 97 -8.44 7.96 -10.00
C THR A 97 -6.92 8.15 -10.12
N VAL A 98 -6.13 7.26 -9.54
CA VAL A 98 -4.66 7.30 -9.66
C VAL A 98 -4.21 7.01 -11.09
N LYS A 99 -4.81 6.00 -11.75
CA LYS A 99 -4.49 5.63 -13.13
C LYS A 99 -4.90 6.70 -14.13
N ASP A 100 -6.04 7.34 -13.95
CA ASP A 100 -6.51 8.46 -14.78
C ASP A 100 -5.55 9.65 -14.70
N ALA A 101 -4.81 9.78 -13.61
CA ALA A 101 -3.72 10.75 -13.47
C ALA A 101 -2.40 10.33 -14.15
N GLY A 102 -2.34 9.16 -14.78
CA GLY A 102 -1.16 8.61 -15.44
C GLY A 102 -0.09 8.09 -14.47
N ILE A 103 -0.45 7.76 -13.23
CA ILE A 103 0.45 7.36 -12.16
C ILE A 103 0.30 5.85 -11.92
N LYS A 104 1.42 5.16 -11.67
CA LYS A 104 1.39 3.74 -11.30
C LYS A 104 0.76 3.55 -9.94
N THR A 105 0.01 2.46 -9.79
CA THR A 105 -0.78 2.17 -8.59
C THR A 105 -0.27 0.91 -7.90
N ALA A 106 -0.15 0.99 -6.58
CA ALA A 106 0.12 -0.15 -5.72
C ALA A 106 -0.91 -0.22 -4.58
N PHE A 107 -1.14 -1.42 -4.07
CA PHE A 107 -1.78 -1.65 -2.78
C PHE A 107 -0.76 -2.22 -1.81
N SER A 108 -0.82 -1.85 -0.54
CA SER A 108 0.10 -2.37 0.48
C SER A 108 -0.64 -3.21 1.51
N PHE A 109 -0.22 -4.47 1.62
CA PHE A 109 -0.79 -5.47 2.52
C PHE A 109 0.20 -5.81 3.63
N ALA A 110 -0.31 -6.09 4.82
CA ALA A 110 0.47 -6.89 5.76
C ALA A 110 0.67 -8.28 5.15
N ALA A 111 1.86 -8.84 5.31
CA ALA A 111 2.11 -10.20 4.85
C ALA A 111 1.12 -11.17 5.54
N PRO A 112 0.38 -11.98 4.78
CA PRO A 112 -0.54 -12.96 5.36
C PRO A 112 0.24 -14.04 6.10
N GLU A 113 -0.42 -14.77 7.00
CA GLU A 113 0.20 -15.87 7.74
C GLU A 113 0.72 -16.99 6.82
N LYS A 114 0.01 -17.22 5.72
CA LYS A 114 0.41 -18.17 4.67
C LYS A 114 0.54 -17.43 3.34
N ALA A 115 1.56 -17.74 2.58
CA ALA A 115 1.75 -17.15 1.26
C ALA A 115 0.56 -17.40 0.32
N SER A 116 -0.12 -18.54 0.45
CA SER A 116 -1.33 -18.86 -0.33
C SER A 116 -2.50 -17.92 -0.06
N ASP A 117 -2.56 -17.27 1.10
CA ASP A 117 -3.68 -16.38 1.44
C ASP A 117 -3.68 -15.11 0.59
N ILE A 118 -2.53 -14.75 0.02
CA ILE A 118 -2.45 -13.62 -0.93
C ILE A 118 -3.26 -13.89 -2.20
N GLN A 119 -3.46 -15.14 -2.59
CA GLN A 119 -4.28 -15.49 -3.74
C GLN A 119 -5.71 -14.98 -3.59
N TYR A 120 -6.32 -15.20 -2.42
CA TYR A 120 -7.67 -14.69 -2.15
C TYR A 120 -7.75 -13.16 -2.31
N ILE A 121 -6.76 -12.45 -1.79
CA ILE A 121 -6.68 -10.99 -1.91
C ILE A 121 -6.61 -10.58 -3.39
N ILE A 122 -5.78 -11.24 -4.18
CA ILE A 122 -5.61 -10.97 -5.62
C ILE A 122 -6.91 -11.21 -6.37
N GLU A 123 -7.60 -12.30 -6.09
CA GLU A 123 -8.88 -12.63 -6.72
C GLU A 123 -9.95 -11.58 -6.40
N GLN A 124 -10.08 -11.18 -5.13
CA GLN A 124 -11.05 -10.15 -4.73
C GLN A 124 -10.75 -8.78 -5.36
N LEU A 125 -9.47 -8.40 -5.41
CA LEU A 125 -9.06 -7.17 -6.11
C LEU A 125 -9.34 -7.26 -7.62
N GLY A 126 -9.13 -8.41 -8.23
CA GLY A 126 -9.46 -8.65 -9.63
C GLY A 126 -10.94 -8.39 -9.90
N TYR A 127 -11.83 -9.04 -9.18
CA TYR A 127 -13.28 -8.86 -9.31
C TYR A 127 -13.72 -7.42 -9.03
N ALA A 128 -13.15 -6.78 -8.01
CA ALA A 128 -13.46 -5.39 -7.73
C ALA A 128 -13.00 -4.45 -8.86
N CYS A 129 -11.83 -4.67 -9.45
CA CYS A 129 -11.34 -3.88 -10.57
C CYS A 129 -12.20 -4.08 -11.85
N GLU A 130 -12.72 -5.30 -12.09
CA GLU A 130 -13.62 -5.55 -13.22
C GLU A 130 -14.94 -4.76 -13.10
N LYS A 131 -15.40 -4.51 -11.88
CA LYS A 131 -16.61 -3.73 -11.62
C LYS A 131 -16.47 -2.25 -12.01
N TYR A 132 -15.25 -1.70 -11.97
CA TYR A 132 -14.98 -0.29 -12.23
C TYR A 132 -14.10 -0.15 -13.49
N GLU A 133 -14.69 0.25 -14.60
CA GLU A 133 -13.97 0.44 -15.86
C GLU A 133 -12.76 1.38 -15.68
N GLY A 134 -11.59 0.92 -16.11
CA GLY A 134 -10.33 1.64 -15.96
C GLY A 134 -9.63 1.47 -14.60
N ALA A 135 -10.25 0.82 -13.63
CA ALA A 135 -9.59 0.46 -12.37
C ALA A 135 -8.48 -0.58 -12.59
N GLY A 136 -7.57 -0.66 -11.64
CA GLY A 136 -6.50 -1.66 -11.65
C GLY A 136 -5.26 -1.17 -10.93
N TYR A 137 -4.27 -2.05 -10.85
CA TYR A 137 -3.01 -1.78 -10.16
C TYR A 137 -1.82 -2.34 -10.94
N ASP A 138 -0.63 -1.85 -10.63
CA ASP A 138 0.63 -2.31 -11.23
C ASP A 138 1.39 -3.21 -10.27
N TYR A 139 1.30 -2.94 -8.96
CA TYR A 139 2.07 -3.62 -7.93
C TYR A 139 1.22 -4.06 -6.75
N ILE A 140 1.61 -5.18 -6.17
CA ILE A 140 1.20 -5.60 -4.83
C ILE A 140 2.37 -5.36 -3.89
N GLY A 141 2.19 -4.44 -2.95
CA GLY A 141 3.13 -4.17 -1.89
C GLY A 141 2.86 -5.05 -0.69
N VAL A 142 3.90 -5.58 -0.07
CA VAL A 142 3.80 -6.42 1.11
C VAL A 142 4.74 -5.91 2.19
N ASN A 143 4.24 -5.79 3.41
CA ASN A 143 5.06 -5.48 4.57
C ASN A 143 5.70 -6.75 5.09
N ILE A 144 7.02 -6.80 5.15
CA ILE A 144 7.80 -7.96 5.57
C ILE A 144 8.46 -7.71 6.93
N TYR A 145 8.41 -8.72 7.77
CA TYR A 145 9.04 -8.73 9.09
C TYR A 145 10.07 -9.87 9.14
N PRO A 146 11.36 -9.61 8.90
CA PRO A 146 12.39 -10.65 8.74
C PRO A 146 12.51 -11.63 9.91
N ASN A 147 12.11 -11.23 11.11
CA ASN A 147 12.10 -12.14 12.27
C ASN A 147 10.99 -13.19 12.25
N THR A 148 9.95 -12.98 11.45
CA THR A 148 8.80 -13.87 11.34
C THR A 148 8.64 -14.45 9.95
N HIS A 149 9.21 -13.80 8.94
CA HIS A 149 9.10 -14.20 7.54
C HIS A 149 10.45 -14.72 7.03
N SER A 150 10.52 -16.01 6.76
CA SER A 150 11.71 -16.64 6.18
C SER A 150 11.87 -16.29 4.69
N ASP A 151 13.08 -16.47 4.17
CA ASP A 151 13.36 -16.29 2.74
C ASP A 151 12.49 -17.20 1.85
N SER A 152 12.22 -18.42 2.29
CA SER A 152 11.36 -19.35 1.55
C SER A 152 9.91 -18.84 1.49
N TYR A 153 9.41 -18.29 2.59
CA TYR A 153 8.09 -17.67 2.64
C TYR A 153 8.00 -16.47 1.68
N VAL A 154 9.00 -15.57 1.69
CA VAL A 154 9.01 -14.40 0.81
C VAL A 154 9.07 -14.81 -0.67
N LYS A 155 9.84 -15.85 -1.00
CA LYS A 155 9.88 -16.41 -2.36
C LYS A 155 8.54 -17.03 -2.78
N GLU A 156 7.90 -17.78 -1.90
CA GLU A 156 6.58 -18.36 -2.16
C GLU A 156 5.54 -17.26 -2.37
N LEU A 157 5.52 -16.24 -1.51
CA LEU A 157 4.64 -15.08 -1.63
C LEU A 157 4.83 -14.37 -2.97
N LYS A 158 6.09 -14.12 -3.37
CA LYS A 158 6.41 -13.52 -4.67
C LYS A 158 5.89 -14.36 -5.83
N ASN A 159 6.16 -15.66 -5.82
CA ASN A 159 5.71 -16.56 -6.87
C ASN A 159 4.18 -16.58 -6.99
N THR A 160 3.47 -16.61 -5.86
CA THR A 160 2.01 -16.55 -5.84
C THR A 160 1.49 -15.26 -6.44
N VAL A 161 2.08 -14.11 -6.11
CA VAL A 161 1.70 -12.82 -6.71
C VAL A 161 1.94 -12.82 -8.22
N GLU A 162 3.11 -13.25 -8.67
CA GLU A 162 3.46 -13.25 -10.10
C GLU A 162 2.62 -14.24 -10.92
N GLU A 163 2.24 -15.38 -10.33
CA GLU A 163 1.38 -16.37 -10.98
C GLU A 163 -0.09 -15.93 -11.04
N LYS A 164 -0.62 -15.40 -9.94
CA LYS A 164 -2.08 -15.14 -9.79
C LYS A 164 -2.49 -13.74 -10.19
N ALA A 165 -1.56 -12.78 -10.15
CA ALA A 165 -1.84 -11.38 -10.47
C ALA A 165 -1.39 -10.99 -11.88
N ALA A 166 -1.76 -11.73 -12.90
CA ALA A 166 -1.54 -11.51 -14.35
C ALA A 166 -0.74 -10.24 -14.72
N GLY A 167 0.59 -10.35 -14.79
CA GLY A 167 1.49 -9.27 -15.18
C GLY A 167 1.75 -8.20 -14.11
N LYS A 168 1.29 -8.41 -12.89
CA LYS A 168 1.62 -7.56 -11.73
C LYS A 168 2.90 -8.03 -11.07
N GLN A 169 3.51 -7.15 -10.31
CA GLN A 169 4.76 -7.44 -9.60
C GLN A 169 4.59 -7.25 -8.10
N MET A 170 5.25 -8.09 -7.32
CA MET A 170 5.36 -7.86 -5.88
C MET A 170 6.47 -6.85 -5.60
N ILE A 171 6.21 -5.92 -4.69
CA ILE A 171 7.21 -5.06 -4.08
C ILE A 171 7.18 -5.24 -2.56
N ILE A 172 8.31 -5.13 -1.91
CA ILE A 172 8.36 -5.00 -0.46
C ILE A 172 8.10 -3.54 -0.13
N SER A 173 6.90 -3.25 0.41
CA SER A 173 6.48 -1.88 0.70
C SER A 173 7.02 -1.38 2.03
N ASN A 174 7.26 -2.26 2.97
CA ASN A 174 7.87 -1.93 4.25
C ASN A 174 8.62 -3.13 4.83
N VAL A 175 9.75 -2.85 5.47
CA VAL A 175 10.54 -3.84 6.21
C VAL A 175 10.71 -3.34 7.64
N LYS A 176 10.19 -4.08 8.61
CA LYS A 176 10.36 -3.77 10.02
C LYS A 176 11.41 -4.70 10.64
N CYS A 177 12.60 -4.19 10.84
CA CYS A 177 13.67 -4.90 11.49
C CYS A 177 13.78 -4.50 12.95
N PRO A 178 14.03 -5.45 13.88
CA PRO A 178 14.29 -5.11 15.27
C PRO A 178 15.59 -4.30 15.36
N TRP A 179 15.54 -3.24 16.12
CA TRP A 179 16.69 -2.39 16.41
C TRP A 179 17.25 -2.63 17.82
N LYS A 180 16.60 -3.51 18.58
CA LYS A 180 17.01 -3.93 19.91
C LYS A 180 17.41 -5.39 19.91
N ASP A 181 18.42 -5.74 20.70
CA ASP A 181 18.80 -7.12 21.00
C ASP A 181 17.83 -7.79 22.00
N SER A 182 18.14 -9.02 22.37
CA SER A 182 17.34 -9.79 23.33
C SER A 182 17.28 -9.16 24.73
N GLU A 183 18.20 -8.26 25.07
CA GLU A 183 18.24 -7.52 26.32
C GLU A 183 17.52 -6.16 26.23
N GLY A 184 16.95 -5.83 25.06
CA GLY A 184 16.24 -4.58 24.82
C GLY A 184 17.15 -3.36 24.57
N LYS A 185 18.46 -3.57 24.36
CA LYS A 185 19.41 -2.51 24.02
C LYS A 185 19.48 -2.29 22.51
N ALA A 186 19.67 -1.04 22.08
CA ALA A 186 19.88 -0.72 20.67
C ALA A 186 21.10 -1.47 20.11
N SER A 187 20.92 -2.16 18.99
CA SER A 187 21.94 -3.02 18.40
C SER A 187 21.93 -2.94 16.89
N ILE A 188 22.94 -2.30 16.32
CA ILE A 188 23.18 -2.25 14.87
C ILE A 188 23.38 -3.67 14.32
N THR A 189 24.09 -4.54 15.08
CA THR A 189 24.34 -5.93 14.68
C THR A 189 23.04 -6.71 14.54
N THR A 190 22.09 -6.55 15.47
CA THR A 190 20.77 -7.19 15.40
C THR A 190 20.01 -6.70 14.16
N GLN A 191 19.99 -5.40 13.93
CA GLN A 191 19.32 -4.82 12.77
C GLN A 191 19.94 -5.29 11.44
N THR A 192 21.27 -5.28 11.34
CA THR A 192 22.00 -5.72 10.15
C THR A 192 21.71 -7.18 9.83
N LYS A 193 21.78 -8.08 10.84
CA LYS A 193 21.46 -9.51 10.65
C LYS A 193 20.02 -9.78 10.22
N SER A 194 19.11 -8.85 10.45
CA SER A 194 17.71 -8.98 10.03
C SER A 194 17.49 -8.54 8.58
N ILE A 195 18.44 -7.82 7.96
CA ILE A 195 18.34 -7.31 6.60
C ILE A 195 19.11 -8.19 5.62
N TYR A 196 20.21 -8.81 6.04
CA TYR A 196 21.11 -9.67 5.26
C TYR A 196 20.98 -11.13 5.68
#